data_1b2cf5e8b924466e2061ff8a65808312
#
_entry.id   1b2cf5e8b924466e2061ff8a65808312
#
_cell.length_a   1.000
_cell.length_b   1.000
_cell.length_c   1.000
_cell.angle_alpha   90.00
_cell.angle_beta   90.00
_cell.angle_gamma   90.00
#
_symmetry.space_group_name_H-M   'P 1'
#
loop_
_entity.id
_entity.type
_entity.pdbx_description
1 polymer ?
#
loop_
_entity_poly.entity_id
_entity_poly.type
_entity_poly.pdbx_seq_one_letter_code
_entity_poly.pdbx_strand_id
1 'polypeptide(L)'
;MRTTIALPALTTSLLALALLATPAAGAAPPALADCGPGELCLWRDAEFKGERQTYDLTGTDIESCVALPKGTTAQALANRTGRPVTAYQSEHCAETGEFQTYPGDGTWTPRSPYRVRAFKIWEH
;
A
#
# COMPACT_ATOMS: atom_id res chain seq x y z
N MET A 1 -81.17 18.00 -12.29
CA MET A 1 -79.94 18.71 -12.04
C MET A 1 -78.96 17.79 -11.36
N ARG A 2 -78.02 17.38 -12.13
CA ARG A 2 -77.04 16.42 -11.60
C ARG A 2 -75.67 17.00 -11.84
N THR A 3 -75.05 17.43 -10.81
CA THR A 3 -73.67 17.82 -10.83
C THR A 3 -72.80 16.62 -10.55
N THR A 4 -72.22 16.08 -11.54
CA THR A 4 -71.19 15.08 -11.40
C THR A 4 -69.88 15.78 -11.12
N ILE A 5 -69.44 15.63 -9.91
CA ILE A 5 -68.12 16.11 -9.54
C ILE A 5 -67.17 14.98 -9.91
N ALA A 6 -66.42 15.16 -10.94
CA ALA A 6 -65.31 14.30 -11.25
C ALA A 6 -64.15 14.71 -10.37
N LEU A 7 -63.77 13.85 -9.48
CA LEU A 7 -62.55 14.00 -8.68
C LEU A 7 -61.39 13.65 -9.57
N PRO A 8 -60.46 14.55 -9.80
CA PRO A 8 -59.21 14.16 -10.42
C PRO A 8 -58.43 13.30 -9.46
N ALA A 9 -58.13 12.10 -9.88
CA ALA A 9 -57.22 11.27 -9.12
C ALA A 9 -55.83 11.90 -9.23
N LEU A 10 -55.42 12.46 -8.12
CA LEU A 10 -54.04 12.88 -7.94
C LEU A 10 -53.19 11.63 -7.79
N THR A 11 -52.66 11.18 -8.90
CA THR A 11 -51.60 10.20 -8.85
C THR A 11 -50.32 10.93 -8.46
N THR A 12 -50.05 10.96 -7.18
CA THR A 12 -48.74 11.34 -6.70
C THR A 12 -47.79 10.21 -7.08
N SER A 13 -47.12 10.36 -8.18
CA SER A 13 -45.99 9.51 -8.48
C SER A 13 -44.88 9.92 -7.51
N LEU A 14 -44.74 9.16 -6.46
CA LEU A 14 -43.56 9.19 -5.66
C LEU A 14 -42.41 8.69 -6.51
N LEU A 15 -41.66 9.61 -7.08
CA LEU A 15 -40.32 9.30 -7.53
C LEU A 15 -39.52 9.00 -6.27
N ALA A 16 -39.41 7.74 -5.92
CA ALA A 16 -38.38 7.32 -5.03
C ALA A 16 -37.07 7.53 -5.77
N LEU A 17 -36.44 8.69 -5.57
CA LEU A 17 -35.04 8.80 -5.83
C LEU A 17 -34.37 7.84 -4.86
N ALA A 18 -34.14 6.64 -5.30
CA ALA A 18 -33.14 5.81 -4.72
C ALA A 18 -31.82 6.54 -4.96
N LEU A 19 -31.43 7.36 -4.03
CA LEU A 19 -30.05 7.73 -3.89
C LEU A 19 -29.32 6.44 -3.66
N LEU A 20 -28.90 5.81 -4.73
CA LEU A 20 -27.79 4.92 -4.72
C LEU A 20 -26.63 5.78 -4.26
N ALA A 21 -26.46 5.87 -2.94
CA ALA A 21 -25.18 6.17 -2.42
C ALA A 21 -24.31 5.02 -2.95
N THR A 22 -23.71 5.24 -4.12
CA THR A 22 -22.52 4.50 -4.44
C THR A 22 -21.64 4.70 -3.22
N PRO A 23 -21.36 3.65 -2.41
CA PRO A 23 -20.24 3.78 -1.51
C PRO A 23 -19.16 4.31 -2.44
N ALA A 24 -18.59 5.46 -2.13
CA ALA A 24 -17.32 5.81 -2.68
C ALA A 24 -16.55 4.54 -2.51
N ALA A 25 -16.46 3.74 -3.57
CA ALA A 25 -15.74 2.49 -3.55
C ALA A 25 -14.42 2.92 -2.97
N GLY A 26 -14.20 2.60 -1.69
CA GLY A 26 -13.04 3.06 -1.01
C GLY A 26 -11.93 2.67 -1.95
N ALA A 27 -11.45 3.61 -2.72
CA ALA A 27 -10.25 3.40 -3.44
C ALA A 27 -9.27 3.01 -2.36
N ALA A 28 -9.05 1.70 -2.19
CA ALA A 28 -7.90 1.22 -1.46
C ALA A 28 -6.77 2.11 -1.96
N PRO A 29 -6.00 2.79 -1.07
CA PRO A 29 -4.89 3.60 -1.54
C PRO A 29 -4.19 2.80 -2.62
N PRO A 30 -4.06 3.28 -3.86
CA PRO A 30 -3.52 2.47 -4.97
C PRO A 30 -2.21 1.78 -4.60
N ALA A 31 -1.45 2.39 -3.69
CA ALA A 31 -0.22 1.86 -3.14
C ALA A 31 -0.38 0.52 -2.42
N LEU A 32 -1.48 0.28 -1.70
CA LEU A 32 -1.69 -0.97 -0.97
C LEU A 32 -1.95 -2.15 -1.90
N ALA A 33 -2.37 -1.92 -3.13
CA ALA A 33 -2.60 -2.95 -4.12
C ALA A 33 -1.31 -3.41 -4.82
N ASP A 34 -0.23 -2.63 -4.73
CA ASP A 34 0.97 -2.81 -5.52
C ASP A 34 2.05 -3.66 -4.84
N CYS A 35 1.77 -4.22 -3.67
CA CYS A 35 2.67 -5.14 -2.99
C CYS A 35 1.89 -6.37 -2.56
N GLY A 36 2.20 -7.50 -3.15
CA GLY A 36 1.51 -8.76 -2.92
C GLY A 36 1.95 -9.48 -1.65
N PRO A 37 1.17 -10.47 -1.19
CA PRO A 37 1.58 -11.33 -0.09
C PRO A 37 2.92 -11.99 -0.38
N GLY A 38 3.80 -12.06 0.62
CA GLY A 38 5.12 -12.66 0.50
C GLY A 38 6.18 -11.74 -0.11
N GLU A 39 5.84 -10.50 -0.44
CA GLU A 39 6.74 -9.57 -1.07
C GLU A 39 7.24 -8.48 -0.12
N LEU A 40 8.47 -8.06 -0.36
CA LEU A 40 9.04 -6.80 0.14
C LEU A 40 9.08 -5.85 -1.06
N CYS A 41 8.39 -4.73 -0.93
CA CYS A 41 8.34 -3.72 -1.98
C CYS A 41 8.98 -2.43 -1.48
N LEU A 42 9.82 -1.83 -2.32
CA LEU A 42 10.48 -0.57 -2.02
C LEU A 42 10.24 0.40 -3.18
N TRP A 43 9.81 1.61 -2.85
CA TRP A 43 9.57 2.66 -3.85
C TRP A 43 10.60 3.76 -3.73
N ARG A 44 11.03 4.27 -4.86
CA ARG A 44 12.04 5.34 -4.92
C ARG A 44 11.62 6.59 -4.15
N ASP A 45 10.35 6.95 -4.27
CA ASP A 45 9.83 8.17 -3.69
C ASP A 45 8.88 7.87 -2.52
N ALA A 46 8.68 8.85 -1.66
CA ALA A 46 7.72 8.77 -0.57
C ALA A 46 6.29 8.55 -1.09
N GLU A 47 5.40 8.15 -0.23
CA GLU A 47 3.98 7.89 -0.52
C GLU A 47 3.79 6.79 -1.58
N PHE A 48 4.70 5.81 -1.60
CA PHE A 48 4.66 4.66 -2.50
C PHE A 48 4.62 5.06 -3.97
N LYS A 49 5.46 6.01 -4.34
CA LYS A 49 5.56 6.55 -5.69
C LYS A 49 6.93 6.29 -6.31
N GLY A 50 6.97 6.44 -7.62
CA GLY A 50 8.19 6.22 -8.38
C GLY A 50 8.45 4.75 -8.68
N GLU A 51 9.67 4.46 -9.11
CA GLU A 51 10.08 3.10 -9.43
C GLU A 51 10.02 2.19 -8.22
N ARG A 52 9.44 1.01 -8.40
CA ARG A 52 9.30 0.00 -7.37
C ARG A 52 10.28 -1.15 -7.59
N GLN A 53 10.98 -1.54 -6.53
CA GLN A 53 11.74 -2.78 -6.45
C GLN A 53 10.96 -3.79 -5.63
N THR A 54 10.80 -5.00 -6.13
CA THR A 54 10.05 -6.07 -5.46
C THR A 54 10.94 -7.27 -5.25
N TYR A 55 10.93 -7.80 -4.04
CA TYR A 55 11.70 -8.98 -3.63
C TYR A 55 10.78 -9.98 -2.96
N ASP A 56 11.03 -11.25 -3.17
CA ASP A 56 10.32 -12.33 -2.50
C ASP A 56 11.30 -13.32 -1.85
N LEU A 57 10.77 -14.21 -1.01
CA LEU A 57 11.61 -15.15 -0.27
C LEU A 57 12.21 -16.24 -1.17
N THR A 58 11.62 -16.49 -2.34
CA THR A 58 12.13 -17.53 -3.25
C THR A 58 13.34 -17.07 -4.04
N GLY A 59 13.47 -15.77 -4.28
CA GLY A 59 14.56 -15.17 -5.03
C GLY A 59 15.55 -14.36 -4.22
N THR A 60 15.41 -14.35 -2.89
CA THR A 60 16.23 -13.50 -2.03
C THR A 60 16.80 -14.31 -0.88
N ASP A 61 18.12 -14.23 -0.69
CA ASP A 61 18.79 -14.88 0.44
C ASP A 61 18.41 -14.15 1.75
N ILE A 62 17.94 -14.92 2.72
CA ILE A 62 17.68 -14.40 4.07
C ILE A 62 18.98 -14.21 4.84
N GLU A 63 18.97 -13.30 5.79
CA GLU A 63 20.11 -12.95 6.66
C GLU A 63 21.35 -12.46 5.90
N SER A 64 21.19 -12.16 4.64
CA SER A 64 22.22 -11.60 3.78
C SER A 64 21.91 -10.15 3.45
N CYS A 65 22.95 -9.33 3.37
CA CYS A 65 22.78 -7.95 2.91
C CYS A 65 22.45 -7.91 1.42
N VAL A 66 21.27 -7.41 1.10
CA VAL A 66 20.84 -7.22 -0.29
C VAL A 66 20.86 -5.75 -0.59
N ALA A 67 21.82 -5.33 -1.40
CA ALA A 67 21.88 -3.95 -1.87
C ALA A 67 20.83 -3.72 -2.97
N LEU A 68 20.19 -2.57 -2.96
CA LEU A 68 19.36 -2.15 -4.09
C LEU A 68 20.27 -1.93 -5.32
N PRO A 69 19.71 -2.01 -6.54
CA PRO A 69 20.50 -1.75 -7.73
C PRO A 69 21.28 -0.44 -7.62
N LYS A 70 22.49 -0.43 -8.13
CA LYS A 70 23.38 0.73 -8.05
C LYS A 70 22.70 2.00 -8.55
N GLY A 71 22.77 3.06 -7.76
CA GLY A 71 22.09 4.32 -8.08
C GLY A 71 20.62 4.36 -7.69
N THR A 72 20.07 3.29 -7.15
CA THR A 72 18.68 3.19 -6.70
C THR A 72 18.63 3.40 -5.19
N THR A 73 17.67 4.20 -4.75
CA THR A 73 17.34 4.38 -3.34
C THR A 73 15.84 4.26 -3.15
N ALA A 74 15.39 3.98 -1.91
CA ALA A 74 13.98 3.92 -1.59
C ALA A 74 13.62 4.85 -0.44
N GLN A 75 12.44 5.44 -0.52
CA GLN A 75 11.89 6.29 0.54
C GLN A 75 10.59 5.76 1.13
N ALA A 76 9.99 4.77 0.50
CA ALA A 76 8.82 4.08 1.00
C ALA A 76 9.01 2.58 0.87
N LEU A 77 8.41 1.82 1.77
CA LEU A 77 8.49 0.37 1.72
C LEU A 77 7.23 -0.29 2.28
N ALA A 78 6.99 -1.51 1.85
CA ALA A 78 5.99 -2.40 2.42
C ALA A 78 6.62 -3.77 2.64
N ASN A 79 6.53 -4.25 3.89
CA ASN A 79 7.01 -5.58 4.23
C ASN A 79 5.82 -6.53 4.38
N ARG A 80 5.61 -7.37 3.38
CA ARG A 80 4.58 -8.41 3.39
C ARG A 80 5.17 -9.81 3.35
N THR A 81 6.45 -9.94 3.67
CA THR A 81 7.17 -11.21 3.59
C THR A 81 6.78 -12.22 4.68
N GLY A 82 6.14 -11.77 5.76
CA GLY A 82 5.91 -12.59 6.94
C GLY A 82 7.14 -12.71 7.85
N ARG A 83 8.22 -12.00 7.55
CA ARG A 83 9.49 -12.02 8.29
C ARG A 83 9.94 -10.60 8.60
N PRO A 84 10.65 -10.38 9.72
CA PRO A 84 11.25 -9.08 9.98
C PRO A 84 12.23 -8.70 8.87
N VAL A 85 12.22 -7.43 8.50
CA VAL A 85 13.13 -6.86 7.51
C VAL A 85 13.79 -5.64 8.11
N THR A 86 15.12 -5.59 8.06
CA THR A 86 15.86 -4.39 8.40
C THR A 86 16.24 -3.65 7.14
N ALA A 87 15.86 -2.39 7.06
CA ALA A 87 16.23 -1.49 5.98
C ALA A 87 17.39 -0.59 6.43
N TYR A 88 18.40 -0.46 5.59
CA TYR A 88 19.63 0.25 5.89
C TYR A 88 19.86 1.44 4.97
N GLN A 89 20.39 2.50 5.53
CA GLN A 89 20.92 3.62 4.76
C GLN A 89 22.20 3.20 4.02
N SER A 90 23.04 2.40 4.66
CA SER A 90 24.25 1.86 4.06
C SER A 90 23.95 0.79 3.04
N GLU A 91 24.57 0.85 1.87
CA GLU A 91 24.47 -0.19 0.86
C GLU A 91 25.15 -1.51 1.29
N HIS A 92 25.93 -1.48 2.35
CA HIS A 92 26.61 -2.65 2.92
C HIS A 92 25.97 -3.15 4.21
N CYS A 93 24.75 -2.66 4.53
CA CYS A 93 24.06 -2.98 5.78
C CYS A 93 24.90 -2.66 7.02
N ALA A 94 25.68 -1.59 6.97
CA ALA A 94 26.45 -1.15 8.11
C ALA A 94 25.55 -0.45 9.14
N GLU A 95 25.72 -0.81 10.40
CA GLU A 95 24.94 -0.26 11.52
C GLU A 95 25.50 1.10 12.00
N THR A 96 26.56 1.59 11.38
CA THR A 96 27.07 2.95 11.58
C THR A 96 26.23 4.01 10.89
N GLY A 97 25.42 3.60 9.89
CA GLY A 97 24.39 4.44 9.28
C GLY A 97 23.04 4.20 9.96
N GLU A 98 22.01 4.84 9.44
CA GLU A 98 20.65 4.62 9.92
C GLU A 98 20.14 3.25 9.51
N PHE A 99 19.40 2.62 10.39
CA PHE A 99 18.70 1.37 10.09
C PHE A 99 17.46 1.24 10.98
N GLN A 100 16.49 0.51 10.47
CA GLN A 100 15.26 0.20 11.22
C GLN A 100 14.74 -1.15 10.80
N THR A 101 14.27 -1.94 11.77
CA THR A 101 13.66 -3.24 11.53
C THR A 101 12.14 -3.10 11.52
N TYR A 102 11.52 -3.61 10.48
CA TYR A 102 10.08 -3.62 10.28
C TYR A 102 9.54 -5.03 10.48
N PRO A 103 8.48 -5.18 11.30
CA PRO A 103 7.90 -6.50 11.52
C PRO A 103 7.30 -7.10 10.25
N GLY A 104 7.23 -8.42 10.22
CA GLY A 104 6.81 -9.16 9.03
C GLY A 104 5.29 -9.32 8.86
N ASP A 105 4.51 -8.71 9.69
CA ASP A 105 3.05 -8.85 9.72
C ASP A 105 2.29 -7.85 8.84
N GLY A 106 2.97 -7.28 7.85
CA GLY A 106 2.35 -6.36 6.90
C GLY A 106 2.57 -4.88 7.23
N THR A 107 3.80 -4.48 7.44
CA THR A 107 4.15 -3.07 7.69
C THR A 107 4.16 -2.28 6.38
N TRP A 108 3.49 -1.14 6.38
CA TRP A 108 3.48 -0.16 5.29
C TRP A 108 4.04 1.15 5.80
N THR A 109 5.15 1.57 5.22
CA THR A 109 5.87 2.77 5.62
C THR A 109 5.90 3.75 4.44
N PRO A 110 5.07 4.81 4.46
CA PRO A 110 5.01 5.75 3.34
C PRO A 110 6.22 6.68 3.27
N ARG A 111 6.92 6.85 4.39
CA ARG A 111 8.10 7.70 4.46
C ARG A 111 9.14 7.08 5.36
N SER A 112 10.19 6.59 4.77
CA SER A 112 11.37 6.22 5.53
C SER A 112 12.08 7.48 6.02
N PRO A 113 12.58 7.52 7.27
CA PRO A 113 13.31 8.69 7.76
C PRO A 113 14.67 8.88 7.10
N TYR A 114 15.12 7.93 6.30
CA TYR A 114 16.37 7.99 5.53
C TYR A 114 16.17 7.29 4.18
N ARG A 115 17.08 7.51 3.26
CA ARG A 115 17.08 6.79 1.98
C ARG A 115 17.60 5.37 2.21
N VAL A 116 16.77 4.39 1.89
CA VAL A 116 17.13 2.97 1.98
C VAL A 116 17.97 2.59 0.77
N ARG A 117 19.10 1.92 1.01
CA ARG A 117 20.00 1.43 -0.03
C ARG A 117 20.22 -0.07 0.01
N ALA A 118 19.88 -0.71 1.13
CA ALA A 118 20.01 -2.15 1.30
C ALA A 118 19.04 -2.64 2.35
N PHE A 119 18.85 -3.95 2.39
CA PHE A 119 18.00 -4.58 3.41
C PHE A 119 18.51 -5.97 3.76
N LYS A 120 18.04 -6.49 4.89
CA LYS A 120 18.15 -7.90 5.28
C LYS A 120 16.79 -8.43 5.64
N ILE A 121 16.48 -9.62 5.17
CA ILE A 121 15.29 -10.37 5.61
C ILE A 121 15.75 -11.39 6.64
N TRP A 122 15.14 -11.35 7.80
CA TRP A 122 15.49 -12.26 8.92
C TRP A 122 14.61 -13.51 8.89
N GLU A 123 15.12 -14.59 9.45
CA GLU A 123 14.34 -15.81 9.58
C GLU A 123 13.19 -15.65 10.59
N HIS A 124 13.43 -14.91 11.64
CA HIS A 124 12.46 -14.60 12.69
C HIS A 124 12.54 -13.15 13.14
#